data_fe0e71c858852c7f4b0d64859838d5af
#
_entry.id   fe0e71c858852c7f4b0d64859838d5af
#
_cell.length_a   1.000
_cell.length_b   1.000
_cell.length_c   1.000
_cell.angle_alpha   90.00
_cell.angle_beta   90.00
_cell.angle_gamma   90.00
#
_symmetry.space_group_name_H-M   'P 1'
#
loop_
_entity.id
_entity.type
_entity.pdbx_description
1 polymer ?
#
loop_
_entity_poly.entity_id
_entity_poly.type
_entity_poly.pdbx_seq_one_letter_code
_entity_poly.pdbx_strand_id
1 'polypeptide(L)'
;MRGEELQEAFIGFSGVYGDRFYAFRSSAAPKGFPWLTGRVEETMLLYRPSYRYPARTAKPCNLAEAEALGSGLTPVYAGRCDFMLDVETPAGEQLAIDDPRLISMLRAGLRDRHELTLLRSDRSMTDCRPISIFSIQTVRQLSKEIGTNLDKRRFRANLYVDLVGNAFGEDQFVGRTLRIGAKTTIAILQRDARCKMITLDPGTAQPNPEVMQRLARDHEGKAGIYGAVLVEGAIRPGDEITLLV
;
A
#
# COMPACT_ATOMS: atom_id res chain seq x y z
N MET A 1 -2.11 1.84 9.33
CA MET A 1 -3.17 2.86 9.27
C MET A 1 -4.04 2.62 8.06
N ARG A 2 -5.20 3.23 8.00
CA ARG A 2 -6.18 3.06 6.90
C ARG A 2 -5.61 3.62 5.59
N GLY A 3 -5.86 2.92 4.47
CA GLY A 3 -5.55 3.44 3.13
C GLY A 3 -6.67 4.33 2.61
N GLU A 4 -6.37 5.15 1.61
CA GLU A 4 -7.31 6.01 0.89
C GLU A 4 -7.38 5.64 -0.60
N GLU A 5 -8.43 6.06 -1.28
CA GLU A 5 -8.57 5.93 -2.74
C GLU A 5 -8.21 7.26 -3.40
N LEU A 6 -7.27 7.22 -4.35
CA LEU A 6 -6.77 8.38 -5.05
C LEU A 6 -7.37 8.48 -6.45
N GLN A 7 -7.68 9.70 -6.90
CA GLN A 7 -8.12 9.98 -8.28
C GLN A 7 -6.96 10.11 -9.26
N GLU A 8 -5.76 10.36 -8.78
CA GLU A 8 -4.53 10.38 -9.52
C GLU A 8 -3.39 9.98 -8.59
N ALA A 9 -2.44 9.20 -9.09
CA ALA A 9 -1.24 8.85 -8.34
C ALA A 9 -0.01 8.88 -9.27
N PHE A 10 1.10 9.42 -8.80
CA PHE A 10 2.38 9.26 -9.47
C PHE A 10 3.04 7.97 -8.98
N ILE A 11 3.41 7.13 -9.92
CA ILE A 11 4.13 5.88 -9.67
C ILE A 11 5.61 6.13 -9.94
N GLY A 12 6.40 6.16 -8.88
CA GLY A 12 7.85 6.30 -8.92
C GLY A 12 8.56 4.97 -8.68
N PHE A 13 9.88 4.92 -8.86
CA PHE A 13 10.67 3.69 -8.69
C PHE A 13 10.57 3.09 -7.28
N SER A 14 10.31 3.89 -6.26
CA SER A 14 10.14 3.41 -4.88
C SER A 14 8.70 3.03 -4.53
N GLY A 15 7.72 3.26 -5.42
CA GLY A 15 6.31 2.99 -5.19
C GLY A 15 5.41 4.18 -5.51
N VAL A 16 4.18 4.16 -4.99
CA VAL A 16 3.26 5.29 -5.10
C VAL A 16 3.82 6.49 -4.34
N TYR A 17 3.90 7.63 -5.01
CA TYR A 17 4.42 8.86 -4.42
C TYR A 17 3.59 9.28 -3.22
N GLY A 18 4.25 9.52 -2.10
CA GLY A 18 3.59 9.82 -0.82
C GLY A 18 3.15 8.58 -0.03
N ASP A 19 3.04 7.40 -0.63
CA ASP A 19 2.67 6.20 0.12
C ASP A 19 3.82 5.74 1.02
N ARG A 20 3.52 5.43 2.29
CA ARG A 20 4.47 4.90 3.28
C ARG A 20 5.74 5.77 3.48
N PHE A 21 5.60 7.09 3.36
CA PHE A 21 6.69 8.02 3.66
C PHE A 21 6.91 8.20 5.16
N TYR A 22 5.98 7.73 5.97
CA TYR A 22 6.07 7.68 7.43
C TYR A 22 5.92 6.26 7.93
N ALA A 23 6.70 5.90 8.93
CA ALA A 23 6.58 4.64 9.64
C ALA A 23 6.95 4.82 11.11
N PHE A 24 6.33 4.05 11.99
CA PHE A 24 6.77 3.91 13.38
C PHE A 24 7.72 2.72 13.47
N ARG A 25 8.95 2.99 13.83
CA ARG A 25 9.92 1.96 14.19
C ARG A 25 9.62 1.48 15.60
N SER A 26 9.61 0.16 15.81
CA SER A 26 9.45 -0.44 17.13
C SER A 26 10.77 -1.06 17.60
N SER A 27 11.16 -0.82 18.85
CA SER A 27 12.38 -1.39 19.45
C SER A 27 12.33 -2.92 19.59
N ALA A 28 11.12 -3.51 19.65
CA ALA A 28 10.94 -4.95 19.75
C ALA A 28 10.71 -5.66 18.41
N ALA A 29 10.67 -4.89 17.30
CA ALA A 29 10.51 -5.49 15.98
C ALA A 29 11.82 -6.14 15.48
N PRO A 30 11.76 -7.17 14.62
CA PRO A 30 12.93 -7.80 14.02
C PRO A 30 13.80 -6.79 13.27
N LYS A 31 15.12 -6.93 13.31
CA LYS A 31 16.07 -6.01 12.64
C LYS A 31 15.79 -5.83 11.14
N GLY A 32 15.37 -6.89 10.45
CA GLY A 32 15.05 -6.84 9.02
C GLY A 32 13.67 -6.25 8.68
N PHE A 33 12.80 -6.07 9.67
CA PHE A 33 11.46 -5.50 9.52
C PHE A 33 11.08 -4.70 10.78
N PRO A 34 11.66 -3.51 10.98
CA PRO A 34 11.56 -2.78 12.25
C PRO A 34 10.25 -2.01 12.46
N TRP A 35 9.28 -2.18 11.58
CA TRP A 35 8.08 -1.37 11.54
C TRP A 35 6.99 -1.87 12.47
N LEU A 36 6.33 -0.94 13.18
CA LEU A 36 5.03 -1.21 13.78
C LEU A 36 3.99 -1.37 12.68
N THR A 37 3.26 -2.48 12.72
CA THR A 37 2.20 -2.77 11.74
C THR A 37 0.97 -3.31 12.44
N GLY A 38 -0.16 -3.37 11.72
CA GLY A 38 -1.38 -4.03 12.19
C GLY A 38 -1.23 -5.53 12.50
N ARG A 39 -0.08 -6.15 12.16
CA ARG A 39 0.22 -7.52 12.64
C ARG A 39 0.41 -7.59 14.15
N VAL A 40 0.89 -6.51 14.74
CA VAL A 40 1.21 -6.36 16.16
C VAL A 40 0.16 -5.51 16.87
N GLU A 41 -0.21 -4.37 16.28
CA GLU A 41 -1.21 -3.44 16.79
C GLU A 41 -2.37 -3.31 15.78
N GLU A 42 -3.39 -4.14 15.95
CA GLU A 42 -4.50 -4.28 15.00
C GLU A 42 -5.32 -2.99 14.88
N THR A 43 -5.49 -2.26 15.98
CA THR A 43 -6.27 -1.01 16.01
C THR A 43 -5.61 0.10 15.20
N MET A 44 -4.31 -0.03 14.85
CA MET A 44 -3.63 0.88 13.94
C MET A 44 -4.36 1.04 12.59
N LEU A 45 -5.16 0.05 12.17
CA LEU A 45 -5.97 0.13 10.94
C LEU A 45 -7.09 1.18 11.05
N LEU A 46 -7.51 1.53 12.25
CA LEU A 46 -8.61 2.47 12.48
C LEU A 46 -8.15 3.94 12.40
N TYR A 47 -6.85 4.19 12.52
CA TYR A 47 -6.27 5.51 12.35
C TYR A 47 -6.25 5.91 10.88
N ARG A 48 -6.70 7.15 10.57
CA ARG A 48 -6.87 7.67 9.21
C ARG A 48 -5.88 8.80 8.94
N PRO A 49 -4.74 8.50 8.30
CA PRO A 49 -3.80 9.52 7.89
C PRO A 49 -4.33 10.32 6.70
N SER A 50 -4.08 11.63 6.68
CA SER A 50 -4.38 12.51 5.56
C SER A 50 -3.30 13.57 5.40
N TYR A 51 -2.88 13.85 4.17
CA TYR A 51 -1.95 14.93 3.90
C TYR A 51 -2.64 16.29 4.00
N ARG A 52 -1.98 17.27 4.64
CA ARG A 52 -2.49 18.64 4.75
C ARG A 52 -2.58 19.33 3.40
N TYR A 53 -1.72 18.95 2.47
CA TYR A 53 -1.62 19.54 1.13
C TYR A 53 -1.73 18.45 0.05
N PRO A 54 -2.91 17.84 -0.15
CA PRO A 54 -3.05 16.69 -1.05
C PRO A 54 -2.65 17.00 -2.50
N ALA A 55 -2.87 18.23 -2.99
CA ALA A 55 -2.45 18.62 -4.32
C ALA A 55 -0.92 18.59 -4.52
N ARG A 56 -0.14 18.81 -3.46
CA ARG A 56 1.32 18.75 -3.48
C ARG A 56 1.87 17.33 -3.36
N THR A 57 1.05 16.41 -2.87
CA THR A 57 1.43 15.01 -2.67
C THR A 57 0.98 14.09 -3.81
N ALA A 58 0.15 14.60 -4.74
CA ALA A 58 -0.32 13.83 -5.88
C ALA A 58 0.80 13.52 -6.88
N LYS A 59 1.76 14.45 -7.02
CA LYS A 59 2.90 14.31 -7.95
C LYS A 59 4.12 15.10 -7.46
N PRO A 60 5.34 14.67 -7.84
CA PRO A 60 6.57 15.38 -7.51
C PRO A 60 6.62 16.81 -8.05
N CYS A 61 7.24 17.73 -7.32
CA CYS A 61 7.35 19.12 -7.73
C CYS A 61 8.24 19.31 -8.98
N ASN A 62 9.21 18.44 -9.21
CA ASN A 62 10.09 18.43 -10.37
C ASN A 62 9.64 17.49 -11.50
N LEU A 63 8.35 17.11 -11.53
CA LEU A 63 7.84 16.14 -12.51
C LEU A 63 8.06 16.60 -13.95
N ALA A 64 7.82 17.88 -14.26
CA ALA A 64 8.01 18.42 -15.61
C ALA A 64 9.47 18.29 -16.09
N GLU A 65 10.44 18.54 -15.20
CA GLU A 65 11.85 18.33 -15.48
C GLU A 65 12.17 16.83 -15.69
N ALA A 66 11.67 15.99 -14.80
CA ALA A 66 11.87 14.54 -14.88
C ALA A 66 11.23 13.93 -16.16
N GLU A 67 10.12 14.49 -16.64
CA GLU A 67 9.44 14.05 -17.86
C GLU A 67 10.14 14.51 -19.14
N ALA A 68 10.88 15.62 -19.09
CA ALA A 68 11.68 16.10 -20.21
C ALA A 68 12.94 15.25 -20.48
N LEU A 69 13.36 14.45 -19.50
CA LEU A 69 14.50 13.56 -19.58
C LEU A 69 14.05 12.11 -19.79
N GLY A 70 14.97 11.26 -20.22
CA GLY A 70 14.70 9.82 -20.34
C GLY A 70 14.44 9.19 -18.95
N SER A 71 13.72 8.07 -18.95
CA SER A 71 13.38 7.34 -17.72
C SER A 71 14.63 7.01 -16.90
N GLY A 72 14.56 7.27 -15.60
CA GLY A 72 15.64 6.97 -14.65
C GLY A 72 16.81 7.96 -14.66
N LEU A 73 16.78 9.01 -15.47
CA LEU A 73 17.86 10.00 -15.52
C LEU A 73 17.73 11.08 -14.44
N THR A 74 16.50 11.49 -14.11
CA THR A 74 16.27 12.52 -13.09
C THR A 74 15.60 11.91 -11.85
N PRO A 75 16.25 11.96 -10.71
CA PRO A 75 15.61 11.53 -9.46
C PRO A 75 14.49 12.51 -9.13
N VAL A 76 13.36 11.94 -8.68
CA VAL A 76 12.20 12.68 -8.23
C VAL A 76 12.27 12.84 -6.72
N TYR A 77 12.25 14.07 -6.22
CA TYR A 77 12.37 14.39 -4.81
C TYR A 77 11.09 14.96 -4.22
N ALA A 78 10.78 14.52 -3.00
CA ALA A 78 9.72 15.09 -2.18
C ALA A 78 10.22 16.32 -1.42
N GLY A 79 9.53 17.44 -1.52
CA GLY A 79 9.76 18.59 -0.65
C GLY A 79 9.45 18.26 0.82
N ARG A 80 10.25 18.78 1.78
CA ARG A 80 10.05 18.47 3.21
C ARG A 80 8.68 18.89 3.75
N CYS A 81 8.13 20.00 3.26
CA CYS A 81 6.87 20.57 3.74
C CYS A 81 5.63 19.98 3.03
N ASP A 82 5.81 19.32 1.88
CA ASP A 82 4.69 18.86 1.07
C ASP A 82 3.95 17.67 1.70
N PHE A 83 4.65 16.89 2.54
CA PHE A 83 4.16 15.69 3.17
C PHE A 83 3.81 15.86 4.65
N MET A 84 3.37 17.04 5.07
CA MET A 84 2.80 17.23 6.40
C MET A 84 1.50 16.41 6.49
N LEU A 85 1.44 15.55 7.50
CA LEU A 85 0.38 14.57 7.67
C LEU A 85 -0.32 14.77 9.01
N ASP A 86 -1.64 14.74 8.99
CA ASP A 86 -2.48 14.60 10.16
C ASP A 86 -3.10 13.20 10.22
N VAL A 87 -3.39 12.75 11.41
CA VAL A 87 -3.98 11.45 11.68
C VAL A 87 -5.25 11.64 12.50
N GLU A 88 -6.39 11.23 11.94
CA GLU A 88 -7.62 11.09 12.70
C GLU A 88 -7.55 9.81 13.53
N THR A 89 -7.68 9.94 14.83
CA THR A 89 -7.73 8.79 15.75
C THR A 89 -9.08 8.07 15.67
N PRO A 90 -9.20 6.84 16.20
CA PRO A 90 -10.50 6.14 16.29
C PRO A 90 -11.56 6.91 17.08
N ALA A 91 -11.17 7.84 17.95
CA ALA A 91 -12.07 8.73 18.71
C ALA A 91 -12.46 10.01 17.95
N GLY A 92 -11.94 10.21 16.74
CA GLY A 92 -12.23 11.40 15.90
C GLY A 92 -11.32 12.59 16.18
N GLU A 93 -10.30 12.47 17.04
CA GLU A 93 -9.34 13.54 17.30
C GLU A 93 -8.34 13.64 16.14
N GLN A 94 -8.03 14.86 15.69
CA GLN A 94 -7.01 15.13 14.68
C GLN A 94 -5.67 15.47 15.34
N LEU A 95 -4.65 14.69 15.06
CA LEU A 95 -3.29 14.86 15.58
C LEU A 95 -2.29 14.95 14.43
N ALA A 96 -1.27 15.80 14.59
CA ALA A 96 -0.13 15.74 13.68
C ALA A 96 0.56 14.36 13.79
N ILE A 97 1.16 13.86 12.70
CA ILE A 97 1.83 12.56 12.71
C ILE A 97 2.96 12.46 13.74
N ASP A 98 3.56 13.59 14.10
CA ASP A 98 4.64 13.73 15.07
C ASP A 98 4.17 14.14 16.46
N ASP A 99 2.85 14.25 16.70
CA ASP A 99 2.30 14.53 18.02
C ASP A 99 2.65 13.39 19.00
N PRO A 100 3.28 13.68 20.15
CA PRO A 100 3.64 12.65 21.14
C PRO A 100 2.44 11.84 21.67
N ARG A 101 1.23 12.42 21.66
CA ARG A 101 0.00 11.74 22.06
C ARG A 101 -0.32 10.58 21.13
N LEU A 102 -0.08 10.73 19.82
CA LEU A 102 -0.29 9.66 18.85
C LEU A 102 0.62 8.46 19.15
N ILE A 103 1.89 8.71 19.45
CA ILE A 103 2.84 7.66 19.86
C ILE A 103 2.36 6.98 21.14
N SER A 104 1.90 7.75 22.11
CA SER A 104 1.40 7.21 23.39
C SER A 104 0.16 6.34 23.19
N MET A 105 -0.78 6.74 22.33
CA MET A 105 -1.97 5.96 21.99
C MET A 105 -1.61 4.63 21.30
N LEU A 106 -0.70 4.67 20.33
CA LEU A 106 -0.24 3.44 19.64
C LEU A 106 0.50 2.50 20.60
N ARG A 107 1.27 3.03 21.55
CA ARG A 107 1.94 2.24 22.60
C ARG A 107 0.98 1.60 23.57
N ALA A 108 -0.13 2.25 23.89
CA ALA A 108 -1.12 1.72 24.83
C ALA A 108 -1.77 0.41 24.34
N GLY A 109 -1.87 0.20 23.03
CA GLY A 109 -2.36 -1.04 22.41
C GLY A 109 -1.35 -2.19 22.39
N LEU A 110 -0.06 -1.91 22.65
CA LEU A 110 0.99 -2.91 22.61
C LEU A 110 1.08 -3.69 23.92
N ARG A 111 1.22 -5.01 23.84
CA ARG A 111 1.32 -5.89 25.02
C ARG A 111 2.61 -5.64 25.84
N ASP A 112 3.68 -5.25 25.17
CA ASP A 112 4.98 -5.00 25.77
C ASP A 112 5.33 -3.52 25.66
N ARG A 113 6.20 -3.02 26.56
CA ARG A 113 6.69 -1.63 26.53
C ARG A 113 7.70 -1.43 25.39
N HIS A 114 7.18 -1.34 24.17
CA HIS A 114 8.00 -1.01 23.00
C HIS A 114 8.27 0.50 22.96
N GLU A 115 9.48 0.88 22.64
CA GLU A 115 9.76 2.23 22.21
C GLU A 115 9.38 2.40 20.74
N LEU A 116 8.59 3.44 20.47
CA LEU A 116 8.21 3.81 19.12
C LEU A 116 8.92 5.10 18.72
N THR A 117 9.53 5.08 17.55
CA THR A 117 10.17 6.25 16.94
C THR A 117 9.53 6.50 15.59
N LEU A 118 9.05 7.73 15.35
CA LEU A 118 8.57 8.12 14.04
C LEU A 118 9.77 8.28 13.08
N LEU A 119 9.71 7.61 11.95
CA LEU A 119 10.64 7.78 10.84
C LEU A 119 9.91 8.40 9.66
N ARG A 120 10.64 9.25 8.93
CA ARG A 120 10.22 9.81 7.65
C ARG A 120 11.25 9.49 6.59
N SER A 121 10.79 9.14 5.41
CA SER A 121 11.59 8.92 4.21
C SER A 121 10.98 9.72 3.05
N ASP A 122 11.76 10.07 2.06
CA ASP A 122 11.33 10.57 0.75
C ASP A 122 11.06 9.44 -0.26
N ARG A 123 11.21 8.21 0.19
CA ARG A 123 10.93 6.97 -0.57
C ARG A 123 9.95 6.11 0.21
N SER A 124 9.08 5.44 -0.51
CA SER A 124 8.12 4.51 0.10
C SER A 124 8.83 3.39 0.87
N MET A 125 8.54 3.27 2.16
CA MET A 125 9.03 2.19 3.02
C MET A 125 8.15 0.95 2.84
N THR A 126 8.26 0.28 1.69
CA THR A 126 7.44 -0.87 1.31
C THR A 126 7.91 -2.16 1.99
N ASP A 127 7.00 -3.11 2.21
CA ASP A 127 7.31 -4.39 2.85
C ASP A 127 8.14 -5.30 1.96
N CYS A 128 7.84 -5.34 0.65
CA CYS A 128 8.44 -6.30 -0.27
C CYS A 128 8.85 -5.63 -1.58
N ARG A 129 7.89 -5.12 -2.35
CA ARG A 129 8.12 -4.52 -3.67
C ARG A 129 7.42 -3.17 -3.77
N PRO A 130 7.86 -2.29 -4.70
CA PRO A 130 7.30 -0.95 -4.86
C PRO A 130 5.79 -0.94 -5.09
N ILE A 131 5.30 -1.85 -5.93
CA ILE A 131 3.89 -1.89 -6.34
C ILE A 131 3.30 -3.28 -6.11
N SER A 132 2.09 -3.29 -5.56
CA SER A 132 1.23 -4.46 -5.46
C SER A 132 -0.05 -4.23 -6.26
N ILE A 133 -0.46 -5.24 -7.02
CA ILE A 133 -1.65 -5.24 -7.89
C ILE A 133 -2.56 -6.40 -7.47
N PHE A 134 -3.87 -6.13 -7.43
CA PHE A 134 -4.86 -7.13 -7.04
C PHE A 134 -6.11 -7.01 -7.92
N SER A 135 -6.64 -8.11 -8.43
CA SER A 135 -7.84 -8.04 -9.26
C SER A 135 -9.13 -8.02 -8.43
N ILE A 136 -10.12 -7.29 -8.92
CA ILE A 136 -11.46 -7.26 -8.33
C ILE A 136 -12.14 -8.64 -8.45
N GLN A 137 -11.84 -9.39 -9.50
CA GLN A 137 -12.33 -10.75 -9.69
C GLN A 137 -11.85 -11.67 -8.57
N THR A 138 -10.59 -11.56 -8.17
CA THR A 138 -10.02 -12.33 -7.06
C THR A 138 -10.67 -11.96 -5.73
N VAL A 139 -10.94 -10.68 -5.47
CA VAL A 139 -11.69 -10.25 -4.26
C VAL A 139 -13.09 -10.91 -4.24
N ARG A 140 -13.81 -10.86 -5.36
CA ARG A 140 -15.16 -11.45 -5.49
C ARG A 140 -15.15 -12.96 -5.30
N GLN A 141 -14.15 -13.65 -5.85
CA GLN A 141 -14.01 -15.09 -5.71
C GLN A 141 -13.74 -15.50 -4.26
N LEU A 142 -12.78 -14.86 -3.61
CA LEU A 142 -12.49 -15.10 -2.19
C LEU A 142 -13.71 -14.80 -1.30
N SER A 143 -14.47 -13.76 -1.61
CA SER A 143 -15.72 -13.46 -0.91
C SER A 143 -16.73 -14.60 -1.02
N LYS A 144 -16.89 -15.20 -2.20
CA LYS A 144 -17.77 -16.37 -2.41
C LYS A 144 -17.28 -17.60 -1.65
N GLU A 145 -15.98 -17.89 -1.69
CA GLU A 145 -15.38 -19.06 -1.04
C GLU A 145 -15.50 -19.02 0.47
N ILE A 146 -15.49 -17.82 1.06
CA ILE A 146 -15.62 -17.58 2.50
C ILE A 146 -17.08 -17.38 2.93
N GLY A 147 -17.97 -17.10 1.97
CA GLY A 147 -19.39 -16.81 2.27
C GLY A 147 -19.61 -15.43 2.90
N THR A 148 -18.64 -14.52 2.78
CA THR A 148 -18.70 -13.17 3.36
C THR A 148 -18.18 -12.14 2.36
N ASN A 149 -18.84 -10.99 2.23
CA ASN A 149 -18.38 -9.92 1.37
C ASN A 149 -17.08 -9.30 1.96
N LEU A 150 -15.96 -9.56 1.32
CA LEU A 150 -14.65 -9.05 1.74
C LEU A 150 -14.43 -7.64 1.21
N ASP A 151 -14.09 -6.73 2.10
CA ASP A 151 -13.57 -5.42 1.71
C ASP A 151 -12.20 -5.56 1.03
N LYS A 152 -12.07 -5.08 -0.21
CA LYS A 152 -10.81 -5.14 -0.98
C LYS A 152 -9.61 -4.54 -0.22
N ARG A 153 -9.85 -3.53 0.64
CA ARG A 153 -8.81 -2.86 1.42
C ARG A 153 -8.06 -3.79 2.40
N ARG A 154 -8.60 -4.99 2.71
CA ARG A 154 -7.89 -6.04 3.47
C ARG A 154 -6.59 -6.43 2.80
N PHE A 155 -6.57 -6.47 1.48
CA PHE A 155 -5.42 -6.91 0.70
C PHE A 155 -4.34 -5.83 0.57
N ARG A 156 -4.66 -4.56 0.90
CA ARG A 156 -3.70 -3.44 0.96
C ARG A 156 -2.87 -3.27 -0.31
N ALA A 157 -3.44 -3.61 -1.44
CA ALA A 157 -2.80 -3.40 -2.73
C ALA A 157 -2.73 -1.91 -3.09
N ASN A 158 -1.71 -1.53 -3.84
CA ASN A 158 -1.61 -0.18 -4.39
C ASN A 158 -2.60 0.01 -5.53
N LEU A 159 -2.77 -0.99 -6.38
CA LEU A 159 -3.66 -0.95 -7.55
C LEU A 159 -4.68 -2.09 -7.47
N TYR A 160 -5.96 -1.72 -7.60
CA TYR A 160 -7.04 -2.67 -7.81
C TYR A 160 -7.47 -2.59 -9.27
N VAL A 161 -7.37 -3.74 -9.96
CA VAL A 161 -7.60 -3.82 -11.40
C VAL A 161 -8.86 -4.63 -11.72
N ASP A 162 -9.61 -4.21 -12.74
CA ASP A 162 -10.75 -4.94 -13.26
C ASP A 162 -10.32 -5.68 -14.53
N LEU A 163 -10.01 -6.96 -14.39
CA LEU A 163 -9.51 -7.78 -15.49
C LEU A 163 -10.68 -8.49 -16.20
N VAL A 164 -10.57 -8.59 -17.51
CA VAL A 164 -11.46 -9.50 -18.26
C VAL A 164 -10.99 -10.94 -18.02
N GLY A 165 -11.85 -11.78 -17.44
CA GLY A 165 -11.54 -13.19 -17.22
C GLY A 165 -11.79 -13.69 -15.81
N ASN A 166 -11.06 -14.74 -15.43
CA ASN A 166 -11.26 -15.45 -14.18
C ASN A 166 -10.56 -14.76 -12.99
N ALA A 167 -11.00 -15.11 -11.80
CA ALA A 167 -10.27 -14.80 -10.57
C ALA A 167 -8.85 -15.36 -10.62
N PHE A 168 -7.92 -14.70 -9.93
CA PHE A 168 -6.49 -14.99 -9.98
C PHE A 168 -5.86 -14.84 -11.38
N GLY A 169 -6.58 -14.20 -12.32
CA GLY A 169 -6.09 -13.94 -13.67
C GLY A 169 -4.86 -13.03 -13.69
N GLU A 170 -4.65 -12.21 -12.64
CA GLU A 170 -3.44 -11.41 -12.50
C GLU A 170 -2.17 -12.25 -12.41
N ASP A 171 -2.24 -13.50 -11.96
CA ASP A 171 -1.08 -14.40 -11.83
C ASP A 171 -0.38 -14.68 -13.18
N GLN A 172 -1.12 -14.64 -14.29
CA GLN A 172 -0.57 -14.81 -15.64
C GLN A 172 0.44 -13.74 -16.04
N PHE A 173 0.44 -12.60 -15.36
CA PHE A 173 1.37 -11.51 -15.63
C PHE A 173 2.74 -11.67 -14.96
N VAL A 174 2.93 -12.66 -14.10
CA VAL A 174 4.23 -12.92 -13.47
C VAL A 174 5.28 -13.23 -14.55
N GLY A 175 6.41 -12.52 -14.49
CA GLY A 175 7.47 -12.58 -15.50
C GLY A 175 7.21 -11.70 -16.74
N ARG A 176 6.16 -10.91 -16.74
CA ARG A 176 5.77 -10.03 -17.86
C ARG A 176 5.86 -8.56 -17.47
N THR A 177 5.74 -7.69 -18.45
CA THR A 177 5.75 -6.23 -18.29
C THR A 177 4.39 -5.67 -18.67
N LEU A 178 3.85 -4.82 -17.80
CA LEU A 178 2.58 -4.13 -18.01
C LEU A 178 2.83 -2.62 -18.19
N ARG A 179 2.15 -2.01 -19.14
CA ARG A 179 1.99 -0.56 -19.24
C ARG A 179 0.62 -0.18 -18.70
N ILE A 180 0.57 0.84 -17.84
CA ILE A 180 -0.65 1.37 -17.24
C ILE A 180 -0.79 2.83 -17.69
N GLY A 181 -1.91 3.16 -18.33
CA GLY A 181 -2.14 4.47 -18.90
C GLY A 181 -1.12 4.84 -19.98
N ALA A 182 -0.72 6.10 -20.02
CA ALA A 182 0.11 6.63 -21.11
C ALA A 182 1.53 6.05 -21.15
N LYS A 183 2.19 5.89 -19.98
CA LYS A 183 3.62 5.51 -19.99
C LYS A 183 4.08 4.64 -18.80
N THR A 184 3.37 4.65 -17.67
CA THR A 184 3.81 3.92 -16.47
C THR A 184 4.02 2.45 -16.81
N THR A 185 5.22 1.93 -16.59
CA THR A 185 5.58 0.57 -16.96
C THR A 185 6.09 -0.19 -15.73
N ILE A 186 5.53 -1.38 -15.51
CA ILE A 186 5.80 -2.21 -14.33
C ILE A 186 6.16 -3.62 -14.77
N ALA A 187 7.34 -4.10 -14.37
CA ALA A 187 7.70 -5.51 -14.50
C ALA A 187 7.08 -6.29 -13.35
N ILE A 188 6.30 -7.32 -13.65
CA ILE A 188 5.66 -8.16 -12.64
C ILE A 188 6.63 -9.29 -12.25
N LEU A 189 6.99 -9.32 -10.98
CA LEU A 189 8.09 -10.15 -10.50
C LEU A 189 7.63 -11.47 -9.89
N GLN A 190 6.53 -11.42 -9.13
CA GLN A 190 6.07 -12.59 -8.38
C GLN A 190 4.63 -12.44 -7.89
N ARG A 191 4.02 -13.56 -7.50
CA ARG A 191 2.76 -13.58 -6.74
C ARG A 191 2.99 -13.04 -5.34
N ASP A 192 1.98 -12.35 -4.79
CA ASP A 192 2.01 -11.79 -3.44
C ASP A 192 1.67 -12.85 -2.39
N ALA A 193 2.66 -13.24 -1.60
CA ALA A 193 2.47 -14.10 -0.43
C ALA A 193 1.79 -13.33 0.71
N ARG A 194 0.62 -13.79 1.08
CA ARG A 194 -0.23 -13.09 2.07
C ARG A 194 0.14 -13.47 3.51
N CYS A 195 -0.23 -12.60 4.42
CA CYS A 195 0.04 -12.78 5.84
C CYS A 195 -1.20 -12.41 6.68
N LYS A 196 -1.10 -12.49 8.01
CA LYS A 196 -2.18 -12.14 8.96
C LYS A 196 -2.92 -10.84 8.62
N MET A 197 -2.27 -9.87 7.97
CA MET A 197 -2.90 -8.57 7.65
C MET A 197 -4.23 -8.69 6.90
N ILE A 198 -4.38 -9.67 6.00
CA ILE A 198 -5.62 -9.85 5.23
C ILE A 198 -6.80 -10.33 6.08
N THR A 199 -6.54 -10.88 7.26
CA THR A 199 -7.60 -11.30 8.18
C THR A 199 -8.29 -10.12 8.85
N LEU A 200 -7.62 -8.97 8.95
CA LEU A 200 -8.13 -7.82 9.69
C LEU A 200 -9.14 -7.04 8.86
N ASP A 201 -10.28 -6.75 9.45
CA ASP A 201 -11.27 -5.89 8.84
C ASP A 201 -10.77 -4.43 8.83
N PRO A 202 -10.73 -3.75 7.68
CA PRO A 202 -10.16 -2.40 7.60
C PRO A 202 -11.04 -1.32 8.25
N GLY A 203 -12.29 -1.62 8.58
CA GLY A 203 -13.22 -0.71 9.24
C GLY A 203 -13.33 -0.91 10.74
N THR A 204 -13.12 -2.14 11.23
CA THR A 204 -13.32 -2.52 12.63
C THR A 204 -12.07 -3.08 13.30
N ALA A 205 -11.02 -3.37 12.54
CA ALA A 205 -9.82 -4.12 12.96
C ALA A 205 -10.09 -5.54 13.48
N GLN A 206 -11.33 -6.03 13.40
CA GLN A 206 -11.69 -7.36 13.86
C GLN A 206 -11.07 -8.43 12.95
N PRO A 207 -10.43 -9.48 13.52
CA PRO A 207 -9.84 -10.55 12.74
C PRO A 207 -10.90 -11.54 12.24
N ASN A 208 -10.75 -11.95 10.98
CA ASN A 208 -11.39 -13.14 10.43
C ASN A 208 -10.30 -14.11 9.93
N PRO A 209 -9.86 -15.08 10.75
CA PRO A 209 -8.80 -16.01 10.38
C PRO A 209 -9.14 -16.90 9.17
N GLU A 210 -10.42 -17.13 8.89
CA GLU A 210 -10.88 -17.94 7.76
C GLU A 210 -10.34 -17.42 6.41
N VAL A 211 -10.17 -16.10 6.28
CA VAL A 211 -9.61 -15.48 5.06
C VAL A 211 -8.22 -16.03 4.75
N MET A 212 -7.35 -16.13 5.75
CA MET A 212 -6.00 -16.66 5.54
C MET A 212 -5.99 -18.18 5.45
N GLN A 213 -6.84 -18.88 6.22
CA GLN A 213 -6.96 -20.33 6.17
C GLN A 213 -7.44 -20.80 4.79
N ARG A 214 -8.46 -20.13 4.24
CA ARG A 214 -8.99 -20.43 2.90
C ARG A 214 -7.90 -20.22 1.84
N LEU A 215 -7.24 -19.07 1.89
CA LEU A 215 -6.18 -18.74 0.94
C LEU A 215 -5.00 -19.73 1.01
N ALA A 216 -4.59 -20.12 2.23
CA ALA A 216 -3.51 -21.08 2.42
C ALA A 216 -3.86 -22.47 1.86
N ARG A 217 -5.11 -22.92 2.08
CA ARG A 217 -5.55 -24.25 1.65
C ARG A 217 -5.76 -24.34 0.13
N ASP A 218 -6.39 -23.34 -0.47
CA ASP A 218 -6.91 -23.44 -1.83
C ASP A 218 -6.09 -22.65 -2.86
N HIS A 219 -5.22 -21.70 -2.40
CA HIS A 219 -4.47 -20.78 -3.26
C HIS A 219 -3.00 -20.60 -2.85
N GLU A 220 -2.40 -21.61 -2.22
CA GLU A 220 -0.98 -21.62 -1.79
C GLU A 220 -0.58 -20.44 -0.87
N GLY A 221 -1.54 -19.80 -0.21
CA GLY A 221 -1.30 -18.60 0.62
C GLY A 221 -0.97 -17.35 -0.18
N LYS A 222 -1.26 -17.33 -1.49
CA LYS A 222 -0.91 -16.24 -2.42
C LYS A 222 -2.15 -15.67 -3.10
N ALA A 223 -2.20 -14.34 -3.22
CA ALA A 223 -3.21 -13.64 -4.02
C ALA A 223 -2.72 -12.23 -4.36
N GLY A 224 -2.91 -11.82 -5.62
CA GLY A 224 -2.32 -10.61 -6.16
C GLY A 224 -0.86 -10.79 -6.56
N ILE A 225 -0.28 -9.75 -7.11
CA ILE A 225 1.07 -9.77 -7.69
C ILE A 225 1.88 -8.54 -7.25
N TYR A 226 3.20 -8.71 -7.25
CA TYR A 226 4.16 -7.65 -6.97
C TYR A 226 4.96 -7.27 -8.20
N GLY A 227 5.21 -5.97 -8.37
CA GLY A 227 5.98 -5.43 -9.47
C GLY A 227 7.04 -4.42 -9.06
N ALA A 228 8.02 -4.25 -9.95
CA ALA A 228 9.01 -3.19 -9.95
C ALA A 228 8.70 -2.20 -11.07
N VAL A 229 8.88 -0.91 -10.79
CA VAL A 229 8.62 0.16 -11.75
C VAL A 229 9.80 0.27 -12.69
N LEU A 230 9.55 0.19 -14.00
CA LEU A 230 10.54 0.39 -15.06
C LEU A 230 10.47 1.79 -15.65
N VAL A 231 9.26 2.35 -15.75
CA VAL A 231 9.02 3.72 -16.24
C VAL A 231 8.04 4.39 -15.31
N GLU A 232 8.45 5.50 -14.75
CA GLU A 232 7.63 6.32 -13.86
C GLU A 232 6.55 7.08 -14.63
N GLY A 233 5.43 7.36 -13.97
CA GLY A 233 4.36 8.16 -14.56
C GLY A 233 3.15 8.30 -13.67
N ALA A 234 2.25 9.19 -14.06
CA ALA A 234 0.96 9.34 -13.41
C ALA A 234 -0.05 8.32 -13.96
N ILE A 235 -0.87 7.81 -13.07
CA ILE A 235 -1.98 6.91 -13.40
C ILE A 235 -3.28 7.40 -12.75
N ARG A 236 -4.41 7.03 -13.35
CA ARG A 236 -5.77 7.38 -12.89
C ARG A 236 -6.69 6.17 -12.91
N PRO A 237 -7.78 6.18 -12.12
CA PRO A 237 -8.85 5.22 -12.29
C PRO A 237 -9.38 5.23 -13.74
N GLY A 238 -9.56 4.05 -14.33
CA GLY A 238 -10.00 3.89 -15.72
C GLY A 238 -8.86 3.81 -16.74
N ASP A 239 -7.60 4.02 -16.33
CA ASP A 239 -6.45 3.80 -17.21
C ASP A 239 -6.38 2.34 -17.68
N GLU A 240 -6.13 2.17 -18.97
CA GLU A 240 -5.97 0.86 -19.59
C GLU A 240 -4.67 0.20 -19.17
N ILE A 241 -4.72 -1.11 -18.97
CA ILE A 241 -3.53 -1.94 -18.72
C ILE A 241 -3.23 -2.74 -19.98
N THR A 242 -2.06 -2.50 -20.55
CA THR A 242 -1.57 -3.20 -21.77
C THR A 242 -0.42 -4.12 -21.41
N LEU A 243 -0.49 -5.36 -21.85
CA LEU A 243 0.63 -6.30 -21.78
C LEU A 243 1.68 -5.89 -22.83
N LEU A 244 2.91 -5.64 -22.38
CA LEU A 244 4.05 -5.44 -23.28
C LEU A 244 4.73 -6.78 -23.53
N VAL A 245 5.07 -7.00 -24.78
CA VAL A 245 5.73 -8.24 -25.24
C VAL A 245 7.22 -8.21 -24.91
#